data_bb00b728f2f251616e63fdf4648e6042
#
_entry.id   bb00b728f2f251616e63fdf4648e6042
#
_cell.length_a   1.000
_cell.length_b   1.000
_cell.length_c   1.000
_cell.angle_alpha   90.00
_cell.angle_beta   90.00
_cell.angle_gamma   90.00
#
_symmetry.space_group_name_H-M   'P 1'
#
loop_
_entity.id
_entity.type
_entity.pdbx_description
1 polymer ?
#
loop_
_entity_poly.entity_id
_entity_poly.type
_entity_poly.pdbx_seq_one_letter_code
_entity_poly.pdbx_strand_id
1 'polypeptide(L)'
;MHRRFPTLPSIAIWTALVVVAQVASRCAAQNEWELDERQFNQWICQSNVSPEERVQDDLQRQLNLLDGTLQLTPTQRQKLELAGRLDIQRFTDRVQELRDELVGRTYDNDTINDIWQRISPLQTEMQRGIIDDGSLFVKVKYSTLRPVQRAQLARYEYAAAKEAYHAALQQFVAVLDRSLAMTEDQRQGLLTALMKHTKPPARMGEYQIYYVLWQASETPESTVNEILDPPQRKLFRQIVEQGAGYQYMVEQQGMRPLDEPPPVDEEVADDE
;
A
#
# COMPACT_ATOMS: atom_id res chain seq x y z
N MET A 1 -72.00 -44.17 38.62
CA MET A 1 -70.71 -44.51 38.02
C MET A 1 -69.96 -43.20 37.83
N HIS A 2 -69.10 -42.84 38.78
CA HIS A 2 -68.26 -41.59 38.77
C HIS A 2 -66.89 -41.92 38.16
N ARG A 3 -66.53 -41.33 37.04
CA ARG A 3 -65.17 -41.35 36.54
C ARG A 3 -64.45 -40.03 36.92
N ARG A 4 -63.42 -40.16 37.78
CA ARG A 4 -62.48 -39.09 38.15
C ARG A 4 -61.47 -38.88 37.06
N PHE A 5 -61.26 -37.62 36.63
CA PHE A 5 -60.15 -37.20 35.77
C PHE A 5 -58.92 -36.88 36.64
N PRO A 6 -57.76 -37.34 36.29
CA PRO A 6 -56.53 -36.97 37.02
C PRO A 6 -56.05 -35.53 36.64
N THR A 7 -55.77 -34.76 37.66
CA THR A 7 -55.09 -33.43 37.55
C THR A 7 -53.65 -33.64 37.15
N LEU A 8 -53.20 -33.05 36.05
CA LEU A 8 -51.78 -32.94 35.63
C LEU A 8 -51.06 -31.86 36.42
N PRO A 9 -49.80 -32.07 36.83
CA PRO A 9 -49.09 -31.15 37.69
C PRO A 9 -48.54 -29.95 36.92
N SER A 10 -48.73 -28.74 37.44
CA SER A 10 -48.29 -27.43 36.92
C SER A 10 -46.77 -27.18 36.98
N ILE A 11 -45.93 -28.22 37.08
CA ILE A 11 -44.46 -28.09 37.25
C ILE A 11 -43.72 -27.98 35.90
N ALA A 12 -44.36 -28.38 34.78
CA ALA A 12 -43.69 -28.42 33.45
C ALA A 12 -43.54 -27.04 32.76
N ILE A 13 -44.28 -26.00 33.19
CA ILE A 13 -44.30 -24.69 32.51
C ILE A 13 -43.13 -23.79 32.97
N TRP A 14 -42.66 -23.95 34.19
CA TRP A 14 -41.56 -23.14 34.73
C TRP A 14 -40.18 -23.52 34.23
N THR A 15 -39.96 -24.78 33.85
CA THR A 15 -38.65 -25.23 33.32
C THR A 15 -38.40 -24.78 31.88
N ALA A 16 -39.45 -24.61 31.06
CA ALA A 16 -39.34 -24.15 29.68
C ALA A 16 -38.97 -22.64 29.61
N LEU A 17 -39.43 -21.81 30.56
CA LEU A 17 -39.17 -20.37 30.58
C LEU A 17 -37.75 -20.06 31.02
N VAL A 18 -37.14 -20.86 31.89
CA VAL A 18 -35.74 -20.68 32.34
C VAL A 18 -34.75 -21.10 31.23
N VAL A 19 -35.09 -22.13 30.45
CA VAL A 19 -34.22 -22.58 29.34
C VAL A 19 -34.22 -21.55 28.19
N VAL A 20 -35.36 -20.92 27.89
CA VAL A 20 -35.44 -19.88 26.86
C VAL A 20 -34.70 -18.62 27.27
N ALA A 21 -34.75 -18.23 28.56
CA ALA A 21 -33.98 -17.09 29.07
C ALA A 21 -32.47 -17.33 29.05
N GLN A 22 -31.99 -18.56 29.28
CA GLN A 22 -30.56 -18.91 29.21
C GLN A 22 -30.04 -18.99 27.75
N VAL A 23 -30.88 -19.37 26.78
CA VAL A 23 -30.50 -19.37 25.37
C VAL A 23 -30.47 -17.96 24.82
N ALA A 24 -31.41 -17.08 25.20
CA ALA A 24 -31.41 -15.67 24.83
C ALA A 24 -30.19 -14.91 25.41
N SER A 25 -29.79 -15.23 26.67
CA SER A 25 -28.58 -14.63 27.29
C SER A 25 -27.26 -15.12 26.63
N ARG A 26 -27.25 -16.34 26.08
CA ARG A 26 -26.08 -16.83 25.35
C ARG A 26 -25.98 -16.27 23.92
N CYS A 27 -27.07 -15.91 23.28
CA CYS A 27 -27.06 -15.23 21.98
C CYS A 27 -26.66 -13.78 22.10
N ALA A 28 -26.99 -13.11 23.23
CA ALA A 28 -26.53 -11.72 23.46
C ALA A 28 -25.01 -11.63 23.80
N ALA A 29 -24.44 -12.67 24.41
CA ALA A 29 -23.01 -12.72 24.76
C ALA A 29 -22.07 -13.07 23.58
N GLN A 30 -22.60 -13.38 22.40
CA GLN A 30 -21.79 -13.76 21.21
C GLN A 30 -21.44 -12.57 20.30
N ASN A 31 -21.90 -11.37 20.61
CA ASN A 31 -21.68 -10.18 19.78
C ASN A 31 -20.66 -9.19 20.36
N GLU A 32 -20.09 -9.50 21.52
CA GLU A 32 -19.07 -8.65 22.14
C GLU A 32 -17.68 -9.24 21.92
N TRP A 33 -16.73 -8.39 21.58
CA TRP A 33 -15.31 -8.74 21.41
C TRP A 33 -14.43 -7.68 22.06
N GLU A 34 -13.27 -8.08 22.54
CA GLU A 34 -12.27 -7.19 23.14
C GLU A 34 -11.18 -6.90 22.13
N LEU A 35 -10.86 -5.63 21.92
CA LEU A 35 -9.73 -5.23 21.09
C LEU A 35 -8.45 -5.37 21.90
N ASP A 36 -7.68 -6.41 21.63
CA ASP A 36 -6.38 -6.60 22.25
C ASP A 36 -5.27 -5.82 21.51
N GLU A 37 -4.10 -5.71 22.16
CA GLU A 37 -2.96 -4.97 21.62
C GLU A 37 -2.41 -5.61 20.31
N ARG A 38 -2.43 -6.92 20.22
CA ARG A 38 -1.97 -7.65 19.02
C ARG A 38 -2.86 -7.32 17.83
N GLN A 39 -4.15 -7.35 18.01
CA GLN A 39 -5.13 -7.04 16.96
C GLN A 39 -5.03 -5.56 16.56
N PHE A 40 -4.88 -4.64 17.52
CA PHE A 40 -4.65 -3.23 17.24
C PHE A 40 -3.40 -3.02 16.37
N ASN A 41 -2.25 -3.61 16.76
CA ASN A 41 -1.02 -3.53 15.98
C ASN A 41 -1.17 -4.15 14.60
N GLN A 42 -1.88 -5.29 14.50
CA GLN A 42 -2.16 -5.94 13.22
C GLN A 42 -3.00 -5.06 12.30
N TRP A 43 -3.96 -4.31 12.83
CA TRP A 43 -4.79 -3.41 12.03
C TRP A 43 -3.99 -2.20 11.52
N ILE A 44 -3.02 -1.69 12.26
CA ILE A 44 -2.18 -0.58 11.81
C ILE A 44 -1.06 -1.06 10.89
N CYS A 45 -0.31 -2.11 11.29
CA CYS A 45 0.91 -2.53 10.60
C CYS A 45 0.70 -3.67 9.61
N GLN A 46 -0.47 -4.35 9.62
CA GLN A 46 -0.70 -5.62 8.90
C GLN A 46 0.35 -6.70 9.25
N SER A 47 0.93 -6.61 10.43
CA SER A 47 1.95 -7.52 10.95
C SER A 47 1.88 -7.58 12.48
N ASN A 48 2.62 -8.51 13.09
CA ASN A 48 2.71 -8.64 14.54
C ASN A 48 3.80 -7.71 15.17
N VAL A 49 4.48 -6.92 14.35
CA VAL A 49 5.49 -5.95 14.80
C VAL A 49 4.76 -4.69 15.29
N SER A 50 5.26 -4.05 16.34
CA SER A 50 4.68 -2.80 16.80
C SER A 50 4.87 -1.67 15.77
N PRO A 51 3.93 -0.70 15.69
CA PRO A 51 4.09 0.45 14.82
C PRO A 51 5.39 1.22 15.07
N GLU A 52 5.78 1.35 16.32
CA GLU A 52 6.99 2.06 16.76
C GLU A 52 8.26 1.40 16.23
N GLU A 53 8.38 0.07 16.38
CA GLU A 53 9.52 -0.71 15.90
C GLU A 53 9.63 -0.64 14.38
N ARG A 54 8.52 -0.80 13.68
CA ARG A 54 8.47 -0.77 12.22
C ARG A 54 8.96 0.56 11.65
N VAL A 55 8.48 1.69 12.19
CA VAL A 55 8.86 3.03 11.68
C VAL A 55 10.32 3.38 12.01
N GLN A 56 10.86 2.89 13.13
CA GLN A 56 12.28 3.05 13.45
C GLN A 56 13.16 2.26 12.47
N ASP A 57 12.79 1.03 12.15
CA ASP A 57 13.50 0.21 11.16
C ASP A 57 13.44 0.84 9.77
N ASP A 58 12.29 1.40 9.38
CA ASP A 58 12.14 2.11 8.11
C ASP A 58 13.07 3.32 8.03
N LEU A 59 13.16 4.13 9.09
CA LEU A 59 14.10 5.25 9.15
C LEU A 59 15.55 4.80 9.00
N GLN A 60 15.95 3.76 9.73
CA GLN A 60 17.33 3.26 9.64
C GLN A 60 17.66 2.72 8.25
N ARG A 61 16.71 2.00 7.61
CA ARG A 61 16.89 1.53 6.22
C ARG A 61 17.07 2.71 5.26
N GLN A 62 16.25 3.76 5.37
CA GLN A 62 16.34 4.95 4.53
C GLN A 62 17.67 5.70 4.74
N LEU A 63 18.09 5.89 5.99
CA LEU A 63 19.37 6.54 6.29
C LEU A 63 20.56 5.76 5.73
N ASN A 64 20.54 4.43 5.86
CA ASN A 64 21.60 3.58 5.35
C ASN A 64 21.63 3.57 3.81
N LEU A 65 20.46 3.57 3.17
CA LEU A 65 20.35 3.68 1.71
C LEU A 65 20.94 5.01 1.21
N LEU A 66 20.53 6.13 1.82
CA LEU A 66 21.03 7.45 1.45
C LEU A 66 22.54 7.58 1.68
N ASP A 67 23.04 7.06 2.80
CA ASP A 67 24.46 7.08 3.13
C ASP A 67 25.27 6.25 2.12
N GLY A 68 24.84 5.03 1.83
CA GLY A 68 25.50 4.15 0.85
C GLY A 68 25.49 4.71 -0.57
N THR A 69 24.40 5.44 -0.94
CA THR A 69 24.24 6.00 -2.29
C THR A 69 24.96 7.33 -2.45
N LEU A 70 24.93 8.22 -1.43
CA LEU A 70 25.30 9.63 -1.54
C LEU A 70 26.54 9.99 -0.74
N GLN A 71 27.09 9.07 0.06
CA GLN A 71 28.22 9.34 0.98
C GLN A 71 27.94 10.58 1.84
N LEU A 72 26.90 10.53 2.66
CA LEU A 72 26.49 11.63 3.50
C LEU A 72 27.58 12.07 4.45
N THR A 73 27.72 13.37 4.66
CA THR A 73 28.54 13.86 5.77
C THR A 73 27.86 13.51 7.12
N PRO A 74 28.63 13.41 8.22
CA PRO A 74 28.06 13.18 9.55
C PRO A 74 26.96 14.17 9.91
N THR A 75 27.16 15.45 9.55
CA THR A 75 26.19 16.52 9.78
C THR A 75 24.90 16.32 8.97
N GLN A 76 25.01 15.90 7.71
CA GLN A 76 23.84 15.59 6.87
C GLN A 76 23.05 14.42 7.46
N ARG A 77 23.74 13.33 7.79
CA ARG A 77 23.12 12.14 8.40
C ARG A 77 22.39 12.52 9.71
N GLN A 78 23.03 13.28 10.58
CA GLN A 78 22.43 13.70 11.86
C GLN A 78 21.17 14.56 11.66
N LYS A 79 21.19 15.50 10.70
CA LYS A 79 20.01 16.33 10.39
C LYS A 79 18.83 15.48 9.89
N LEU A 80 19.12 14.53 8.99
CA LEU A 80 18.11 13.61 8.46
C LEU A 80 17.53 12.70 9.55
N GLU A 81 18.40 12.15 10.39
CA GLU A 81 18.00 11.30 11.52
C GLU A 81 17.07 12.06 12.49
N LEU A 82 17.44 13.30 12.84
CA LEU A 82 16.62 14.12 13.72
C LEU A 82 15.26 14.45 13.12
N ALA A 83 15.22 14.79 11.83
CA ALA A 83 13.99 15.06 11.12
C ALA A 83 13.07 13.82 11.08
N GLY A 84 13.63 12.65 10.75
CA GLY A 84 12.87 11.39 10.74
C GLY A 84 12.35 11.00 12.12
N ARG A 85 13.16 11.18 13.17
CA ARG A 85 12.71 10.94 14.56
C ARG A 85 11.53 11.82 14.95
N LEU A 86 11.50 13.10 14.51
CA LEU A 86 10.38 14.00 14.78
C LEU A 86 9.11 13.59 14.03
N ASP A 87 9.22 13.12 12.79
CA ASP A 87 8.06 12.60 12.06
C ASP A 87 7.53 11.31 12.72
N ILE A 88 8.43 10.40 13.13
CA ILE A 88 8.08 9.18 13.87
C ILE A 88 7.39 9.52 15.18
N GLN A 89 7.93 10.46 15.97
CA GLN A 89 7.33 10.84 17.24
C GLN A 89 5.88 11.32 17.05
N ARG A 90 5.64 12.19 16.07
CA ARG A 90 4.27 12.68 15.79
C ARG A 90 3.31 11.55 15.41
N PHE A 91 3.79 10.56 14.69
CA PHE A 91 2.99 9.39 14.33
C PHE A 91 2.73 8.51 15.56
N THR A 92 3.77 8.18 16.32
CA THR A 92 3.66 7.30 17.49
C THR A 92 2.81 7.93 18.60
N ASP A 93 2.86 9.25 18.77
CA ASP A 93 1.98 9.96 19.73
C ASP A 93 0.50 9.73 19.37
N ARG A 94 0.12 9.84 18.09
CA ARG A 94 -1.26 9.58 17.63
C ARG A 94 -1.64 8.10 17.75
N VAL A 95 -0.71 7.18 17.47
CA VAL A 95 -0.94 5.75 17.69
C VAL A 95 -1.18 5.46 19.15
N GLN A 96 -0.38 6.07 20.06
CA GLN A 96 -0.53 5.87 21.49
C GLN A 96 -1.86 6.43 22.03
N GLU A 97 -2.25 7.64 21.61
CA GLU A 97 -3.55 8.22 21.96
C GLU A 97 -4.71 7.29 21.59
N LEU A 98 -4.66 6.74 20.36
CA LEU A 98 -5.70 5.84 19.87
C LEU A 98 -5.66 4.47 20.58
N ARG A 99 -4.47 3.97 20.91
CA ARG A 99 -4.25 2.75 21.69
C ARG A 99 -4.85 2.86 23.07
N ASP A 100 -4.56 3.93 23.80
CA ASP A 100 -5.06 4.19 25.16
C ASP A 100 -6.59 4.31 25.19
N GLU A 101 -7.17 4.78 24.09
CA GLU A 101 -8.61 4.92 23.98
C GLU A 101 -9.32 3.60 23.61
N LEU A 102 -8.73 2.76 22.79
CA LEU A 102 -9.41 1.62 22.18
C LEU A 102 -9.02 0.26 22.79
N VAL A 103 -7.76 0.05 23.16
CA VAL A 103 -7.27 -1.26 23.61
C VAL A 103 -7.77 -1.61 24.99
N GLY A 104 -8.08 -2.90 25.23
CA GLY A 104 -8.58 -3.42 26.50
C GLY A 104 -10.05 -3.08 26.77
N ARG A 105 -10.80 -2.64 25.77
CA ARG A 105 -12.24 -2.39 25.87
C ARG A 105 -13.03 -3.42 25.08
N THR A 106 -14.22 -3.70 25.56
CA THR A 106 -15.19 -4.58 24.91
C THR A 106 -16.11 -3.77 24.00
N TYR A 107 -16.32 -4.26 22.80
CA TYR A 107 -17.12 -3.64 21.75
C TYR A 107 -18.17 -4.60 21.22
N ASP A 108 -19.27 -4.08 20.73
CA ASP A 108 -20.24 -4.81 19.93
C ASP A 108 -19.88 -4.74 18.44
N ASN A 109 -20.47 -5.60 17.64
CA ASN A 109 -20.21 -5.64 16.20
C ASN A 109 -20.67 -4.38 15.46
N ASP A 110 -21.59 -3.61 16.01
CA ASP A 110 -22.09 -2.38 15.38
C ASP A 110 -21.05 -1.24 15.45
N THR A 111 -20.18 -1.27 16.46
CA THR A 111 -19.13 -0.26 16.65
C THR A 111 -17.87 -0.50 15.85
N ILE A 112 -17.72 -1.66 15.18
CA ILE A 112 -16.49 -2.00 14.42
C ILE A 112 -16.18 -1.00 13.31
N ASN A 113 -17.22 -0.46 12.65
CA ASN A 113 -17.03 0.53 11.59
C ASN A 113 -16.48 1.86 12.14
N ASP A 114 -16.94 2.29 13.31
CA ASP A 114 -16.48 3.51 13.94
C ASP A 114 -15.02 3.39 14.40
N ILE A 115 -14.65 2.25 14.95
CA ILE A 115 -13.28 1.94 15.32
C ILE A 115 -12.40 1.91 14.06
N TRP A 116 -12.87 1.26 13.00
CA TRP A 116 -12.14 1.18 11.75
C TRP A 116 -11.90 2.55 11.09
N GLN A 117 -12.90 3.45 11.10
CA GLN A 117 -12.75 4.82 10.60
C GLN A 117 -11.68 5.61 11.35
N ARG A 118 -11.42 5.28 12.59
CA ARG A 118 -10.38 5.93 13.42
C ARG A 118 -8.99 5.33 13.20
N ILE A 119 -8.90 4.02 12.95
CA ILE A 119 -7.64 3.30 12.73
C ILE A 119 -7.15 3.45 11.28
N SER A 120 -8.06 3.44 10.30
CA SER A 120 -7.71 3.43 8.89
C SER A 120 -6.83 4.60 8.41
N PRO A 121 -6.93 5.84 8.96
CA PRO A 121 -5.98 6.91 8.61
C PRO A 121 -4.55 6.58 9.01
N LEU A 122 -4.34 6.01 10.21
CA LEU A 122 -3.00 5.61 10.69
C LEU A 122 -2.46 4.42 9.88
N GLN A 123 -3.32 3.46 9.54
CA GLN A 123 -2.96 2.36 8.66
C GLN A 123 -2.53 2.86 7.27
N THR A 124 -3.29 3.78 6.69
CA THR A 124 -2.97 4.37 5.38
C THR A 124 -1.63 5.12 5.42
N GLU A 125 -1.38 5.89 6.48
CA GLU A 125 -0.12 6.60 6.67
C GLU A 125 1.05 5.63 6.86
N MET A 126 0.85 4.54 7.63
CA MET A 126 1.83 3.46 7.79
C MET A 126 2.17 2.79 6.46
N GLN A 127 1.16 2.51 5.61
CA GLN A 127 1.35 1.90 4.30
C GLN A 127 2.08 2.83 3.32
N ARG A 128 1.82 4.13 3.37
CA ARG A 128 2.51 5.13 2.56
C ARG A 128 3.95 5.34 3.00
N GLY A 129 4.24 5.10 4.27
CA GLY A 129 5.51 5.42 4.92
C GLY A 129 5.47 6.78 5.63
N ILE A 130 5.93 6.79 6.89
CA ILE A 130 5.90 7.99 7.75
C ILE A 130 6.86 9.08 7.28
N ILE A 131 7.95 8.68 6.63
CA ILE A 131 9.00 9.54 6.11
C ILE A 131 8.86 9.74 4.59
N ASP A 132 7.62 9.84 4.11
CA ASP A 132 7.23 10.02 2.71
C ASP A 132 6.95 11.50 2.38
N ASP A 133 6.44 11.74 1.16
CA ASP A 133 6.13 13.08 0.64
C ASP A 133 5.31 13.91 1.65
N GLY A 134 5.83 15.12 1.93
CA GLY A 134 5.24 16.03 2.93
C GLY A 134 5.84 15.92 4.33
N SER A 135 6.58 14.87 4.67
CA SER A 135 7.29 14.71 5.95
C SER A 135 8.40 15.76 6.14
N LEU A 136 8.79 15.98 7.40
CA LEU A 136 9.94 16.81 7.71
C LEU A 136 11.25 16.19 7.19
N PHE A 137 11.35 14.86 7.25
CA PHE A 137 12.49 14.12 6.71
C PHE A 137 12.72 14.44 5.22
N VAL A 138 11.68 14.40 4.39
CA VAL A 138 11.81 14.71 2.95
C VAL A 138 12.17 16.16 2.73
N LYS A 139 11.57 17.10 3.45
CA LYS A 139 11.92 18.53 3.36
C LYS A 139 13.38 18.79 3.72
N VAL A 140 13.86 18.18 4.81
CA VAL A 140 15.26 18.28 5.26
C VAL A 140 16.19 17.55 4.29
N LYS A 141 15.79 16.43 3.70
CA LYS A 141 16.53 15.72 2.66
C LYS A 141 16.88 16.68 1.50
N TYR A 142 15.87 17.29 0.90
CA TYR A 142 16.09 18.18 -0.24
C TYR A 142 16.85 19.47 0.10
N SER A 143 16.70 20.00 1.32
CA SER A 143 17.43 21.22 1.73
C SER A 143 18.87 20.95 2.19
N THR A 144 19.19 19.71 2.58
CA THR A 144 20.50 19.35 3.15
C THR A 144 21.45 18.77 2.09
N LEU A 145 20.90 18.08 1.09
CA LEU A 145 21.68 17.46 0.03
C LEU A 145 22.23 18.52 -0.95
N ARG A 146 23.51 18.39 -1.33
CA ARG A 146 24.14 19.21 -2.37
C ARG A 146 23.49 18.92 -3.75
N PRO A 147 23.56 19.86 -4.70
CA PRO A 147 23.00 19.65 -6.04
C PRO A 147 23.44 18.34 -6.71
N VAL A 148 24.73 18.00 -6.64
CA VAL A 148 25.28 16.74 -7.17
C VAL A 148 24.67 15.52 -6.48
N GLN A 149 24.51 15.54 -5.16
CA GLN A 149 23.88 14.45 -4.41
C GLN A 149 22.39 14.30 -4.78
N ARG A 150 21.68 15.41 -5.01
CA ARG A 150 20.28 15.37 -5.47
C ARG A 150 20.15 14.75 -6.86
N ALA A 151 21.04 15.11 -7.79
CA ALA A 151 21.07 14.51 -9.12
C ALA A 151 21.41 13.01 -9.07
N GLN A 152 22.35 12.61 -8.22
CA GLN A 152 22.71 11.21 -8.00
C GLN A 152 21.54 10.42 -7.41
N LEU A 153 20.85 10.98 -6.41
CA LEU A 153 19.66 10.37 -5.80
C LEU A 153 18.55 10.17 -6.84
N ALA A 154 18.23 11.22 -7.62
CA ALA A 154 17.18 11.13 -8.65
C ALA A 154 17.45 10.00 -9.65
N ARG A 155 18.72 9.81 -10.05
CA ARG A 155 19.09 8.68 -10.94
C ARG A 155 18.95 7.33 -10.26
N TYR A 156 19.39 7.23 -9.02
CA TYR A 156 19.23 6.00 -8.26
C TYR A 156 17.75 5.62 -8.12
N GLU A 157 16.90 6.59 -7.72
CA GLU A 157 15.47 6.40 -7.56
C GLU A 157 14.81 6.02 -8.91
N TYR A 158 15.19 6.69 -10.01
CA TYR A 158 14.71 6.36 -11.34
C TYR A 158 15.13 4.96 -11.80
N ALA A 159 16.39 4.58 -11.62
CA ALA A 159 16.88 3.25 -11.98
C ALA A 159 16.15 2.15 -11.22
N ALA A 160 15.98 2.32 -9.90
CA ALA A 160 15.24 1.37 -9.07
C ALA A 160 13.76 1.27 -9.48
N ALA A 161 13.10 2.41 -9.75
CA ALA A 161 11.74 2.46 -10.24
C ALA A 161 11.59 1.77 -11.62
N LYS A 162 12.54 1.99 -12.52
CA LYS A 162 12.57 1.38 -13.86
C LYS A 162 12.70 -0.14 -13.80
N GLU A 163 13.56 -0.67 -12.92
CA GLU A 163 13.72 -2.11 -12.70
C GLU A 163 12.44 -2.74 -12.12
N ALA A 164 11.86 -2.13 -11.09
CA ALA A 164 10.61 -2.61 -10.52
C ALA A 164 9.46 -2.58 -11.54
N TYR A 165 9.39 -1.52 -12.35
CA TYR A 165 8.39 -1.38 -13.41
C TYR A 165 8.60 -2.39 -14.54
N HIS A 166 9.84 -2.66 -14.93
CA HIS A 166 10.16 -3.70 -15.90
C HIS A 166 9.64 -5.07 -15.44
N ALA A 167 9.86 -5.44 -14.19
CA ALA A 167 9.32 -6.67 -13.62
C ALA A 167 7.77 -6.72 -13.67
N ALA A 168 7.09 -5.60 -13.38
CA ALA A 168 5.64 -5.50 -13.47
C ALA A 168 5.14 -5.64 -14.92
N LEU A 169 5.83 -5.06 -15.89
CA LEU A 169 5.53 -5.21 -17.31
C LEU A 169 5.75 -6.65 -17.80
N GLN A 170 6.79 -7.34 -17.34
CA GLN A 170 7.00 -8.75 -17.63
C GLN A 170 5.82 -9.61 -17.15
N GLN A 171 5.36 -9.37 -15.92
CA GLN A 171 4.17 -10.05 -15.39
C GLN A 171 2.92 -9.73 -16.22
N PHE A 172 2.73 -8.48 -16.58
CA PHE A 172 1.60 -8.06 -17.41
C PHE A 172 1.62 -8.75 -18.79
N VAL A 173 2.75 -8.75 -19.49
CA VAL A 173 2.91 -9.44 -20.78
C VAL A 173 2.67 -10.95 -20.64
N ALA A 174 3.13 -11.57 -19.55
CA ALA A 174 2.88 -12.99 -19.30
C ALA A 174 1.39 -13.30 -19.05
N VAL A 175 0.65 -12.38 -18.43
CA VAL A 175 -0.81 -12.49 -18.27
C VAL A 175 -1.52 -12.31 -19.60
N LEU A 176 -1.10 -11.33 -20.41
CA LEU A 176 -1.63 -11.11 -21.76
C LEU A 176 -1.41 -12.32 -22.68
N ASP A 177 -0.25 -12.98 -22.59
CA ASP A 177 0.09 -14.13 -23.41
C ASP A 177 -0.91 -15.28 -23.29
N ARG A 178 -1.50 -15.47 -22.12
CA ARG A 178 -2.56 -16.48 -21.90
C ARG A 178 -3.80 -16.25 -22.76
N SER A 179 -4.07 -14.99 -23.12
CA SER A 179 -5.24 -14.60 -23.91
C SER A 179 -4.90 -14.35 -25.38
N LEU A 180 -3.68 -13.87 -25.65
CA LEU A 180 -3.24 -13.48 -26.99
C LEU A 180 -2.50 -14.59 -27.72
N ALA A 181 -2.03 -15.64 -27.02
CA ALA A 181 -1.22 -16.73 -27.58
C ALA A 181 -0.06 -16.19 -28.46
N MET A 182 0.76 -15.32 -27.88
CA MET A 182 1.85 -14.64 -28.57
C MET A 182 3.04 -15.58 -28.84
N THR A 183 3.75 -15.34 -29.94
CA THR A 183 5.08 -15.93 -30.15
C THR A 183 6.10 -15.29 -29.19
N GLU A 184 7.28 -15.90 -29.05
CA GLU A 184 8.36 -15.32 -28.25
C GLU A 184 8.76 -13.93 -28.74
N ASP A 185 8.92 -13.77 -30.08
CA ASP A 185 9.26 -12.48 -30.70
C ASP A 185 8.20 -11.41 -30.41
N GLN A 186 6.91 -11.76 -30.42
CA GLN A 186 5.83 -10.86 -30.09
C GLN A 186 5.85 -10.45 -28.61
N ARG A 187 6.12 -11.39 -27.66
CA ARG A 187 6.27 -11.08 -26.25
C ARG A 187 7.40 -10.11 -25.99
N GLN A 188 8.58 -10.38 -26.55
CA GLN A 188 9.75 -9.52 -26.38
C GLN A 188 9.56 -8.17 -27.08
N GLY A 189 8.96 -8.16 -28.26
CA GLY A 189 8.62 -6.93 -28.97
C GLY A 189 7.64 -6.06 -28.18
N LEU A 190 6.57 -6.65 -27.62
CA LEU A 190 5.59 -5.93 -26.81
C LEU A 190 6.20 -5.39 -25.51
N LEU A 191 7.00 -6.19 -24.81
CA LEU A 191 7.71 -5.73 -23.60
C LEU A 191 8.63 -4.55 -23.91
N THR A 192 9.40 -4.64 -24.98
CA THR A 192 10.30 -3.56 -25.44
C THR A 192 9.51 -2.28 -25.79
N ALA A 193 8.40 -2.43 -26.50
CA ALA A 193 7.53 -1.32 -26.88
C ALA A 193 6.93 -0.64 -25.64
N LEU A 194 6.41 -1.41 -24.69
CA LEU A 194 5.88 -0.88 -23.44
C LEU A 194 6.96 -0.13 -22.65
N MET A 195 8.16 -0.71 -22.48
CA MET A 195 9.27 -0.04 -21.81
C MET A 195 9.69 1.27 -22.49
N LYS A 196 9.56 1.37 -23.79
CA LYS A 196 9.93 2.56 -24.56
C LYS A 196 8.89 3.67 -24.49
N HIS A 197 7.61 3.32 -24.48
CA HIS A 197 6.50 4.28 -24.62
C HIS A 197 5.79 4.60 -23.31
N THR A 198 6.15 3.95 -22.22
CA THR A 198 5.56 4.15 -20.90
C THR A 198 6.62 4.59 -19.88
N LYS A 199 6.18 5.16 -18.77
CA LYS A 199 7.08 5.66 -17.72
C LYS A 199 6.92 4.82 -16.45
N PRO A 200 8.02 4.55 -15.71
CA PRO A 200 7.90 3.93 -14.40
C PRO A 200 7.16 4.86 -13.44
N PRO A 201 6.40 4.34 -12.47
CA PRO A 201 5.81 5.17 -11.42
C PRO A 201 6.89 5.57 -10.41
N ALA A 202 6.76 6.76 -9.81
CA ALA A 202 7.64 7.20 -8.73
C ALA A 202 7.63 6.22 -7.53
N ARG A 203 6.57 5.44 -7.40
CA ARG A 203 6.40 4.43 -6.35
C ARG A 203 5.56 3.27 -6.88
N MET A 204 6.00 2.04 -6.65
CA MET A 204 5.19 0.84 -6.86
C MET A 204 4.30 0.60 -5.65
N GLY A 205 3.10 0.04 -5.86
CA GLY A 205 2.14 -0.22 -4.81
C GLY A 205 1.18 -1.34 -5.16
N GLU A 206 0.20 -1.58 -4.29
CA GLU A 206 -0.82 -2.61 -4.47
C GLU A 206 -1.60 -2.46 -5.79
N TYR A 207 -1.76 -1.23 -6.26
CA TYR A 207 -2.49 -0.89 -7.50
C TYR A 207 -1.61 -0.89 -8.75
N GLN A 208 -0.42 -1.50 -8.73
CA GLN A 208 0.54 -1.50 -9.84
C GLN A 208 -0.05 -2.01 -11.16
N ILE A 209 -0.97 -2.99 -11.13
CA ILE A 209 -1.60 -3.52 -12.35
C ILE A 209 -2.44 -2.47 -13.06
N TYR A 210 -3.16 -1.63 -12.32
CA TYR A 210 -3.96 -0.54 -12.89
C TYR A 210 -3.08 0.57 -13.47
N TYR A 211 -1.92 0.83 -12.84
CA TYR A 211 -0.92 1.73 -13.38
C TYR A 211 -0.37 1.22 -14.71
N VAL A 212 0.00 -0.07 -14.77
CA VAL A 212 0.48 -0.71 -16.00
C VAL A 212 -0.60 -0.66 -17.10
N LEU A 213 -1.85 -0.94 -16.79
CA LEU A 213 -2.97 -0.86 -17.74
C LEU A 213 -3.15 0.57 -18.28
N TRP A 214 -3.11 1.58 -17.40
CA TRP A 214 -3.17 2.97 -17.83
C TRP A 214 -2.00 3.32 -18.76
N GLN A 215 -0.78 3.05 -18.36
CA GLN A 215 0.40 3.34 -19.18
C GLN A 215 0.38 2.56 -20.51
N ALA A 216 -0.05 1.30 -20.51
CA ALA A 216 -0.18 0.51 -21.71
C ALA A 216 -1.23 1.07 -22.70
N SER A 217 -2.30 1.73 -22.17
CA SER A 217 -3.31 2.38 -23.03
C SER A 217 -2.76 3.60 -23.77
N GLU A 218 -1.70 4.24 -23.27
CA GLU A 218 -1.02 5.37 -23.91
C GLU A 218 -0.02 4.94 -25.02
N THR A 219 0.22 3.63 -25.15
CA THR A 219 1.16 3.11 -26.17
C THR A 219 0.62 3.36 -27.58
N PRO A 220 1.41 3.95 -28.52
CA PRO A 220 0.95 4.26 -29.86
C PRO A 220 0.45 3.02 -30.61
N GLU A 221 -0.71 3.16 -31.26
CA GLU A 221 -1.31 2.06 -32.05
C GLU A 221 -0.38 1.53 -33.15
N SER A 222 0.38 2.40 -33.80
CA SER A 222 1.34 2.02 -34.85
C SER A 222 2.34 1.01 -34.30
N THR A 223 2.88 1.24 -33.11
CA THR A 223 3.84 0.33 -32.46
C THR A 223 3.23 -1.04 -32.16
N VAL A 224 2.00 -1.05 -31.62
CA VAL A 224 1.29 -2.32 -31.35
C VAL A 224 0.96 -3.07 -32.64
N ASN A 225 0.64 -2.33 -33.70
CA ASN A 225 0.30 -2.90 -35.02
C ASN A 225 1.48 -3.56 -35.73
N GLU A 226 2.71 -3.18 -35.41
CA GLU A 226 3.93 -3.79 -35.95
C GLU A 226 4.26 -5.13 -35.27
N ILE A 227 3.75 -5.35 -34.03
CA ILE A 227 4.11 -6.49 -33.20
C ILE A 227 3.04 -7.57 -33.21
N LEU A 228 1.77 -7.16 -33.06
CA LEU A 228 0.65 -8.08 -32.86
C LEU A 228 -0.14 -8.30 -34.15
N ASP A 229 -0.68 -9.50 -34.32
CA ASP A 229 -1.60 -9.84 -35.41
C ASP A 229 -2.98 -9.19 -35.24
N PRO A 230 -3.79 -9.02 -36.32
CA PRO A 230 -5.08 -8.33 -36.23
C PRO A 230 -6.03 -8.82 -35.12
N PRO A 231 -6.20 -10.15 -34.88
CA PRO A 231 -7.00 -10.64 -33.77
C PRO A 231 -6.41 -10.28 -32.39
N GLN A 232 -5.08 -10.41 -32.25
CA GLN A 232 -4.36 -10.07 -31.02
C GLN A 232 -4.46 -8.58 -30.70
N ARG A 233 -4.32 -7.71 -31.70
CA ARG A 233 -4.49 -6.25 -31.54
C ARG A 233 -5.86 -5.87 -31.01
N LYS A 234 -6.90 -6.48 -31.56
CA LYS A 234 -8.28 -6.23 -31.12
C LYS A 234 -8.44 -6.58 -29.64
N LEU A 235 -7.93 -7.74 -29.23
CA LEU A 235 -8.05 -8.19 -27.84
C LEU A 235 -7.16 -7.36 -26.91
N PHE A 236 -5.93 -7.03 -27.31
CA PHE A 236 -5.05 -6.13 -26.56
C PHE A 236 -5.74 -4.79 -26.28
N ARG A 237 -6.34 -4.16 -27.31
CA ARG A 237 -7.07 -2.89 -27.13
C ARG A 237 -8.22 -3.03 -26.16
N GLN A 238 -9.01 -4.08 -26.26
CA GLN A 238 -10.12 -4.33 -25.32
C GLN A 238 -9.64 -4.43 -23.85
N ILE A 239 -8.46 -5.02 -23.65
CA ILE A 239 -7.88 -5.15 -22.30
C ILE A 239 -7.38 -3.80 -21.79
N VAL A 240 -6.66 -3.04 -22.61
CA VAL A 240 -6.02 -1.79 -22.18
C VAL A 240 -6.95 -0.57 -22.23
N GLU A 241 -8.05 -0.61 -22.99
CA GLU A 241 -9.00 0.49 -23.15
C GLU A 241 -9.58 0.98 -21.81
N GLN A 242 -9.78 0.06 -20.87
CA GLN A 242 -10.20 0.40 -19.52
C GLN A 242 -9.10 1.12 -18.72
N GLY A 243 -7.86 1.00 -19.16
CA GLY A 243 -6.67 1.55 -18.48
C GLY A 243 -6.71 3.07 -18.33
N ALA A 244 -7.16 3.79 -19.36
CA ALA A 244 -7.28 5.25 -19.33
C ALA A 244 -8.14 5.78 -18.17
N GLY A 245 -9.15 5.02 -17.75
CA GLY A 245 -10.01 5.36 -16.60
C GLY A 245 -9.33 5.25 -15.24
N TYR A 246 -8.18 4.59 -15.14
CA TYR A 246 -7.49 4.37 -13.87
C TYR A 246 -6.50 5.47 -13.48
N GLN A 247 -6.18 6.40 -14.38
CA GLN A 247 -5.20 7.47 -14.14
C GLN A 247 -5.45 8.19 -12.80
N TYR A 248 -6.63 8.74 -12.63
CA TYR A 248 -6.97 9.49 -11.42
C TYR A 248 -6.79 8.65 -10.14
N MET A 249 -7.25 7.40 -10.16
CA MET A 249 -7.16 6.50 -9.02
C MET A 249 -5.70 6.21 -8.64
N VAL A 250 -4.85 5.86 -9.62
CA VAL A 250 -3.46 5.50 -9.33
C VAL A 250 -2.63 6.70 -8.91
N GLU A 251 -2.91 7.89 -9.46
CA GLU A 251 -2.26 9.14 -9.04
C GLU A 251 -2.62 9.52 -7.59
N GLN A 252 -3.87 9.27 -7.15
CA GLN A 252 -4.28 9.45 -5.75
C GLN A 252 -3.55 8.47 -4.81
N GLN A 253 -3.10 7.34 -5.31
CA GLN A 253 -2.27 6.38 -4.57
C GLN A 253 -0.76 6.71 -4.64
N GLY A 254 -0.39 7.86 -5.19
CA GLY A 254 1.00 8.32 -5.30
C GLY A 254 1.80 7.70 -6.45
N MET A 255 1.14 6.92 -7.33
CA MET A 255 1.79 6.33 -8.51
C MET A 255 1.76 7.32 -9.68
N ARG A 256 2.64 8.32 -9.63
CA ARG A 256 2.82 9.30 -10.71
C ARG A 256 3.95 8.88 -11.63
N PRO A 257 3.83 9.12 -12.95
CA PRO A 257 4.92 8.87 -13.89
C PRO A 257 6.18 9.62 -13.49
N LEU A 258 7.31 8.92 -13.48
CA LEU A 258 8.61 9.47 -13.16
C LEU A 258 9.36 9.78 -14.46
N ASP A 259 9.82 11.01 -14.59
CA ASP A 259 10.64 11.42 -15.72
C ASP A 259 12.09 10.98 -15.53
N GLU A 260 12.73 10.63 -16.65
CA GLU A 260 14.15 10.31 -16.65
C GLU A 260 14.96 11.54 -16.25
N PRO A 261 15.79 11.47 -15.20
CA PRO A 261 16.60 12.60 -14.79
C PRO A 261 17.62 12.96 -15.88
N PRO A 262 17.93 14.24 -16.04
CA PRO A 262 18.91 14.68 -17.04
C PRO A 262 20.27 13.99 -16.83
N PRO A 263 21.04 13.78 -17.91
CA PRO A 263 22.41 13.31 -17.80
C PRO A 263 23.22 14.27 -16.90
N VAL A 264 24.26 13.77 -16.25
CA VAL A 264 25.22 14.67 -15.55
C VAL A 264 26.06 15.30 -16.63
N ASP A 265 25.92 16.61 -16.80
CA ASP A 265 26.95 17.36 -17.47
C ASP A 265 28.19 17.32 -16.56
N GLU A 266 29.31 16.80 -17.05
CA GLU A 266 30.57 16.66 -16.33
C GLU A 266 31.13 18.04 -15.86
N GLU A 267 30.56 19.16 -16.34
CA GLU A 267 30.96 20.52 -16.02
C GLU A 267 30.57 21.03 -14.61
N VAL A 268 29.74 20.30 -13.84
CA VAL A 268 29.34 20.76 -12.48
C VAL A 268 30.32 20.31 -11.39
N ALA A 269 31.42 19.64 -11.76
CA ALA A 269 32.38 19.06 -10.81
C ALA A 269 33.45 20.05 -10.31
N ASP A 270 33.61 21.24 -10.92
CA ASP A 270 34.75 22.10 -10.70
C ASP A 270 34.48 23.45 -9.97
N ASP A 271 33.27 23.68 -9.44
CA ASP A 271 32.99 24.85 -8.60
C ASP A 271 32.96 24.46 -7.10
N GLU A 272 34.10 24.20 -6.51
CA GLU A 272 34.38 24.30 -5.06
C GLU A 272 35.32 25.46 -4.75
#